data_cdb03f8a68cfe2484e7119b1ff8e17f1
#
_entry.id   cdb03f8a68cfe2484e7119b1ff8e17f1
#
_cell.length_a   1.000
_cell.length_b   1.000
_cell.length_c   1.000
_cell.angle_alpha   90.00
_cell.angle_beta   90.00
_cell.angle_gamma   90.00
#
_symmetry.space_group_name_H-M   'P 1'
#
loop_
_entity.id
_entity.type
_entity.pdbx_description
1 polymer ?
#
loop_
_entity_poly.entity_id
_entity_poly.type
_entity_poly.pdbx_seq_one_letter_code
_entity_poly.pdbx_strand_id
1 'polypeptide(L)'
;TSSIGGVLSAGVSIEEAVKLADKRMYQAKRQKNMVVTENEPQNVRNVQSQPRPTVLIVDDSPMNREILTGILGKDFQLLEASDGAQCMSLLKQFGSGISLVLLDIVMPDLDGFEVLARMAGQDLLNDIPVIMVSSEDSSTVIHRAYELGASDFISRPFDARIVHRRVSNLTKLYARQRRLSTMVAQQFYEREKNNRLMIAILSQVTERHNGENGLHIQ
;
A
#
# COMPACT_ATOMS: atom_id res chain seq x y z
N THR A 1 23.59 0.97 -10.12
CA THR A 1 22.53 1.03 -11.16
C THR A 1 23.16 1.38 -12.49
N SER A 2 23.28 0.39 -13.37
CA SER A 2 23.75 0.55 -14.74
C SER A 2 22.58 0.90 -15.67
N SER A 3 22.79 1.86 -16.58
CA SER A 3 21.86 2.19 -17.64
C SER A 3 22.39 1.65 -18.95
N ILE A 4 21.55 0.98 -19.74
CA ILE A 4 21.90 0.37 -21.02
C ILE A 4 21.14 1.12 -22.10
N GLY A 5 21.84 1.55 -23.16
CA GLY A 5 21.25 2.11 -24.37
C GLY A 5 21.41 1.13 -25.54
N GLY A 6 20.35 0.93 -26.32
CA GLY A 6 20.36 0.07 -27.49
C GLY A 6 19.55 0.67 -28.65
N VAL A 7 19.95 0.35 -29.88
CA VAL A 7 19.26 0.75 -31.12
C VAL A 7 19.28 -0.44 -32.08
N LEU A 8 18.15 -0.76 -32.69
CA LEU A 8 18.08 -1.71 -33.80
C LEU A 8 18.45 -0.98 -35.09
N SER A 9 19.56 -1.37 -35.72
CA SER A 9 20.12 -0.69 -36.88
C SER A 9 19.55 -1.21 -38.20
N ALA A 10 18.28 -0.94 -38.49
CA ALA A 10 17.73 -1.13 -39.83
C ALA A 10 17.77 0.20 -40.60
N GLY A 11 18.84 0.42 -41.39
CA GLY A 11 18.92 1.56 -42.31
C GLY A 11 19.48 2.88 -41.79
N VAL A 12 20.11 2.87 -40.61
CA VAL A 12 20.70 4.07 -39.96
C VAL A 12 22.23 3.91 -39.97
N SER A 13 23.01 4.99 -40.15
CA SER A 13 24.46 4.94 -40.05
C SER A 13 24.91 4.63 -38.62
N ILE A 14 26.11 4.00 -38.47
CA ILE A 14 26.65 3.63 -37.17
C ILE A 14 26.77 4.86 -36.25
N GLU A 15 27.16 6.00 -36.76
CA GLU A 15 27.29 7.25 -35.97
C GLU A 15 25.94 7.77 -35.45
N GLU A 16 24.89 7.67 -36.28
CA GLU A 16 23.53 8.06 -35.89
C GLU A 16 22.96 7.06 -34.85
N ALA A 17 23.23 5.76 -35.03
CA ALA A 17 22.83 4.72 -34.09
C ALA A 17 23.47 4.93 -32.69
N VAL A 18 24.77 5.26 -32.66
CA VAL A 18 25.49 5.57 -31.42
C VAL A 18 24.93 6.82 -30.73
N LYS A 19 24.71 7.91 -31.48
CA LYS A 19 24.12 9.14 -30.93
C LYS A 19 22.72 8.90 -30.36
N LEU A 20 21.93 8.05 -31.01
CA LEU A 20 20.59 7.72 -30.56
C LEU A 20 20.60 6.82 -29.31
N ALA A 21 21.53 5.86 -29.24
CA ALA A 21 21.76 5.03 -28.06
C ALA A 21 22.20 5.85 -26.85
N ASP A 22 23.12 6.80 -27.02
CA ASP A 22 23.56 7.71 -25.96
C ASP A 22 22.42 8.61 -25.47
N LYS A 23 21.62 9.15 -26.38
CA LYS A 23 20.45 9.95 -26.03
C LYS A 23 19.42 9.16 -25.20
N ARG A 24 19.16 7.90 -25.55
CA ARG A 24 18.26 7.00 -24.83
C ARG A 24 18.82 6.62 -23.47
N MET A 25 20.12 6.33 -23.40
CA MET A 25 20.80 6.05 -22.12
C MET A 25 20.73 7.27 -21.18
N TYR A 26 20.91 8.48 -21.70
CA TYR A 26 20.80 9.71 -20.90
C TYR A 26 19.38 9.96 -20.41
N GLN A 27 18.37 9.69 -21.22
CA GLN A 27 16.96 9.77 -20.84
C GLN A 27 16.62 8.73 -19.75
N ALA A 28 17.07 7.49 -19.91
CA ALA A 28 16.89 6.43 -18.91
C ALA A 28 17.60 6.72 -17.58
N LYS A 29 18.75 7.40 -17.59
CA LYS A 29 19.43 7.87 -16.37
C LYS A 29 18.65 8.94 -15.60
N ARG A 30 17.92 9.82 -16.29
CA ARG A 30 17.12 10.88 -15.64
C ARG A 30 15.84 10.35 -15.00
N GLN A 31 15.35 9.21 -15.49
CA GLN A 31 14.14 8.57 -14.95
C GLN A 31 14.55 7.17 -14.47
N LYS A 32 14.80 7.03 -13.17
CA LYS A 32 15.21 5.76 -12.56
C LYS A 32 14.29 4.61 -12.98
N ASN A 33 14.86 3.53 -13.54
CA ASN A 33 14.18 2.28 -13.94
C ASN A 33 13.26 2.36 -15.16
N MET A 34 13.59 3.15 -16.18
CA MET A 34 12.85 3.18 -17.45
C MET A 34 13.66 2.57 -18.59
N VAL A 35 13.00 1.77 -19.45
CA VAL A 35 13.52 1.32 -20.74
C VAL A 35 12.90 2.19 -21.83
N VAL A 36 13.73 2.87 -22.62
CA VAL A 36 13.28 3.71 -23.74
C VAL A 36 13.47 2.94 -25.05
N THR A 37 12.38 2.65 -25.77
CA THR A 37 12.36 1.93 -27.05
C THR A 37 11.83 2.81 -28.18
N GLU A 38 11.93 2.36 -29.45
CA GLU A 38 11.53 3.12 -30.64
C GLU A 38 10.02 3.33 -30.78
N ASN A 39 9.21 2.52 -30.12
CA ASN A 39 7.75 2.50 -30.22
C ASN A 39 7.02 3.16 -29.04
N GLU A 40 7.59 4.19 -28.42
CA GLU A 40 6.81 4.94 -27.44
C GLU A 40 5.80 5.85 -28.16
N PRO A 41 4.49 5.61 -28.03
CA PRO A 41 3.52 6.64 -28.36
C PRO A 41 3.77 7.83 -27.44
N GLN A 42 3.79 9.03 -28.06
CA GLN A 42 3.97 10.29 -27.36
C GLN A 42 3.20 10.32 -26.04
N ASN A 43 3.93 10.50 -24.97
CA ASN A 43 3.57 10.84 -23.61
C ASN A 43 2.11 11.30 -23.43
N VAL A 44 1.18 10.39 -23.41
CA VAL A 44 0.01 10.57 -22.60
C VAL A 44 0.54 10.32 -21.18
N ARG A 45 0.77 11.39 -20.43
CA ARG A 45 0.78 11.31 -18.97
C ARG A 45 -0.58 10.71 -18.59
N ASN A 46 -0.67 9.39 -18.61
CA ASN A 46 -1.63 8.69 -17.80
C ASN A 46 -1.23 9.01 -16.36
N VAL A 47 -1.67 10.14 -15.89
CA VAL A 47 -2.03 10.29 -14.50
C VAL A 47 -3.18 9.30 -14.36
N GLN A 48 -2.83 8.00 -14.24
CA GLN A 48 -3.69 7.07 -13.56
C GLN A 48 -3.89 7.74 -12.21
N SER A 49 -5.03 8.39 -12.06
CA SER A 49 -5.50 8.89 -10.78
C SER A 49 -5.50 7.66 -9.88
N GLN A 50 -4.45 7.53 -9.07
CA GLN A 50 -4.43 6.47 -8.05
C GLN A 50 -5.74 6.63 -7.29
N PRO A 51 -6.51 5.55 -7.11
CA PRO A 51 -7.77 5.64 -6.40
C PRO A 51 -7.51 6.35 -5.08
N ARG A 52 -8.31 7.38 -4.78
CA ARG A 52 -8.14 8.15 -3.54
C ARG A 52 -8.25 7.18 -2.37
N PRO A 53 -7.39 7.31 -1.34
CA PRO A 53 -7.50 6.48 -0.16
C PRO A 53 -8.89 6.65 0.49
N THR A 54 -9.49 5.57 0.96
CA THR A 54 -10.80 5.58 1.61
C THR A 54 -10.63 5.76 3.11
N VAL A 55 -11.25 6.78 3.68
CA VAL A 55 -11.30 7.04 5.13
C VAL A 55 -12.72 6.76 5.62
N LEU A 56 -12.83 5.93 6.67
CA LEU A 56 -14.08 5.67 7.36
C LEU A 56 -14.20 6.62 8.54
N ILE A 57 -15.23 7.45 8.56
CA ILE A 57 -15.58 8.39 9.64
C ILE A 57 -16.67 7.74 10.47
N VAL A 58 -16.41 7.56 11.77
CA VAL A 58 -17.32 6.92 12.72
C VAL A 58 -17.59 7.89 13.86
N ASP A 59 -18.79 8.43 13.94
CA ASP A 59 -19.20 9.42 14.92
C ASP A 59 -20.74 9.43 14.98
N ASP A 60 -21.35 9.46 16.14
CA ASP A 60 -22.81 9.46 16.28
C ASP A 60 -23.42 10.82 15.87
N SER A 61 -22.65 11.92 15.98
CA SER A 61 -23.08 13.26 15.61
C SER A 61 -23.00 13.51 14.09
N PRO A 62 -24.13 13.75 13.41
CA PRO A 62 -24.11 14.11 11.98
C PRO A 62 -23.27 15.36 11.69
N MET A 63 -23.30 16.35 12.61
CA MET A 63 -22.51 17.59 12.47
C MET A 63 -21.01 17.31 12.47
N ASN A 64 -20.52 16.43 13.33
CA ASN A 64 -19.11 16.06 13.37
C ASN A 64 -18.69 15.36 12.08
N ARG A 65 -19.52 14.43 11.57
CA ARG A 65 -19.25 13.77 10.28
C ARG A 65 -19.22 14.77 9.13
N GLU A 66 -20.14 15.74 9.09
CA GLU A 66 -20.15 16.80 8.07
C GLU A 66 -18.90 17.67 8.10
N ILE A 67 -18.44 18.07 9.31
CA ILE A 67 -17.18 18.84 9.47
C ILE A 67 -15.99 18.03 8.93
N LEU A 68 -15.85 16.77 9.33
CA LEU A 68 -14.75 15.91 8.89
C LEU A 68 -14.81 15.64 7.37
N THR A 69 -16.02 15.48 6.84
CA THR A 69 -16.25 15.34 5.39
C THR A 69 -15.84 16.60 4.64
N GLY A 70 -16.14 17.77 5.17
CA GLY A 70 -15.70 19.05 4.60
C GLY A 70 -14.16 19.22 4.60
N ILE A 71 -13.50 18.69 5.64
CA ILE A 71 -12.03 18.74 5.76
C ILE A 71 -11.34 17.78 4.79
N LEU A 72 -11.86 16.57 4.63
CA LEU A 72 -11.16 15.45 3.98
C LEU A 72 -11.63 15.15 2.55
N GLY A 73 -12.85 15.57 2.17
CA GLY A 73 -13.51 15.13 0.94
C GLY A 73 -12.81 15.51 -0.38
N LYS A 74 -11.86 16.44 -0.34
CA LYS A 74 -11.04 16.80 -1.52
C LYS A 74 -10.05 15.70 -1.91
N ASP A 75 -9.42 15.08 -0.91
CA ASP A 75 -8.25 14.21 -1.12
C ASP A 75 -8.55 12.73 -0.87
N PHE A 76 -9.67 12.43 -0.19
CA PHE A 76 -10.06 11.09 0.22
C PHE A 76 -11.43 10.71 -0.31
N GLN A 77 -11.66 9.41 -0.52
CA GLN A 77 -12.99 8.84 -0.55
C GLN A 77 -13.47 8.66 0.89
N LEU A 78 -14.73 8.96 1.17
CA LEU A 78 -15.25 8.93 2.53
C LEU A 78 -16.37 7.90 2.64
N LEU A 79 -16.32 7.12 3.71
CA LEU A 79 -17.40 6.29 4.21
C LEU A 79 -17.79 6.83 5.57
N GLU A 80 -19.07 6.77 5.90
CA GLU A 80 -19.58 7.25 7.18
C GLU A 80 -20.29 6.11 7.92
N ALA A 81 -20.14 6.08 9.22
CA ALA A 81 -20.87 5.24 10.14
C ALA A 81 -21.36 6.10 11.31
N SER A 82 -22.60 5.88 11.73
CA SER A 82 -23.24 6.59 12.85
C SER A 82 -23.04 5.91 14.20
N ASP A 83 -22.51 4.70 14.21
CA ASP A 83 -22.32 3.89 15.41
C ASP A 83 -21.25 2.80 15.18
N GLY A 84 -20.86 2.15 16.28
CA GLY A 84 -19.83 1.10 16.24
C GLY A 84 -20.26 -0.16 15.50
N ALA A 85 -21.56 -0.50 15.49
CA ALA A 85 -22.05 -1.69 14.78
C ALA A 85 -21.98 -1.49 13.25
N GLN A 86 -22.35 -0.32 12.78
CA GLN A 86 -22.22 0.07 11.37
C GLN A 86 -20.73 0.13 10.96
N CYS A 87 -19.86 0.66 11.84
CA CYS A 87 -18.41 0.64 11.63
C CYS A 87 -17.90 -0.79 11.37
N MET A 88 -18.21 -1.74 12.26
CA MET A 88 -17.79 -3.13 12.12
C MET A 88 -18.37 -3.80 10.85
N SER A 89 -19.59 -3.45 10.47
CA SER A 89 -20.21 -3.93 9.22
C SER A 89 -19.46 -3.44 7.98
N LEU A 90 -19.08 -2.15 7.94
CA LEU A 90 -18.31 -1.56 6.85
C LEU A 90 -16.88 -2.12 6.79
N LEU A 91 -16.24 -2.32 7.94
CA LEU A 91 -14.93 -2.97 8.00
C LEU A 91 -14.99 -4.40 7.45
N LYS A 92 -16.03 -5.16 7.75
CA LYS A 92 -16.24 -6.51 7.20
C LYS A 92 -16.50 -6.49 5.69
N GLN A 93 -17.22 -5.50 5.20
CA GLN A 93 -17.58 -5.38 3.78
C GLN A 93 -16.41 -4.93 2.91
N PHE A 94 -15.67 -3.92 3.35
CA PHE A 94 -14.63 -3.28 2.54
C PHE A 94 -13.21 -3.74 2.89
N GLY A 95 -12.99 -4.25 4.10
CA GLY A 95 -11.69 -4.81 4.54
C GLY A 95 -10.51 -3.89 4.24
N SER A 96 -9.51 -4.40 3.54
CA SER A 96 -8.29 -3.67 3.12
C SER A 96 -8.56 -2.50 2.15
N GLY A 97 -9.78 -2.32 1.65
CA GLY A 97 -10.18 -1.15 0.88
C GLY A 97 -10.27 0.12 1.74
N ILE A 98 -10.44 -0.02 3.07
CA ILE A 98 -10.37 1.10 4.01
C ILE A 98 -8.91 1.39 4.34
N SER A 99 -8.52 2.64 4.19
CA SER A 99 -7.14 3.10 4.39
C SER A 99 -6.89 3.67 5.77
N LEU A 100 -7.94 4.13 6.46
CA LEU A 100 -7.87 4.70 7.81
C LEU A 100 -9.29 4.80 8.41
N VAL A 101 -9.39 4.66 9.73
CA VAL A 101 -10.62 4.92 10.48
C VAL A 101 -10.40 6.14 11.39
N LEU A 102 -11.33 7.12 11.31
CA LEU A 102 -11.53 8.15 12.33
C LEU A 102 -12.66 7.66 13.23
N LEU A 103 -12.40 7.45 14.51
CA LEU A 103 -13.30 6.76 15.41
C LEU A 103 -13.59 7.61 16.65
N ASP A 104 -14.82 8.04 16.79
CA ASP A 104 -15.25 8.68 18.04
C ASP A 104 -15.24 7.69 19.20
N ILE A 105 -14.85 8.17 20.37
CA ILE A 105 -14.84 7.37 21.59
C ILE A 105 -16.26 7.21 22.13
N VAL A 106 -17.01 8.30 22.19
CA VAL A 106 -18.32 8.32 22.87
C VAL A 106 -19.42 8.12 21.85
N MET A 107 -19.90 6.89 21.77
CA MET A 107 -21.03 6.53 20.91
C MET A 107 -22.01 5.63 21.68
N PRO A 108 -23.31 5.63 21.34
CA PRO A 108 -24.28 4.73 21.95
C PRO A 108 -24.00 3.26 21.57
N ASP A 109 -24.43 2.35 22.43
CA ASP A 109 -24.39 0.88 22.28
C ASP A 109 -22.97 0.29 22.22
N LEU A 110 -22.20 0.57 21.20
CA LEU A 110 -20.82 0.10 21.00
C LEU A 110 -19.88 1.30 20.93
N ASP A 111 -19.16 1.57 22.03
CA ASP A 111 -18.25 2.70 22.10
C ASP A 111 -16.98 2.51 21.25
N GLY A 112 -16.21 3.60 21.04
CA GLY A 112 -15.00 3.56 20.23
C GLY A 112 -13.89 2.67 20.78
N PHE A 113 -13.78 2.50 22.08
CA PHE A 113 -12.81 1.59 22.68
C PHE A 113 -13.16 0.12 22.43
N GLU A 114 -14.45 -0.21 22.47
CA GLU A 114 -14.91 -1.56 22.15
C GLU A 114 -14.73 -1.89 20.67
N VAL A 115 -14.99 -0.92 19.77
CA VAL A 115 -14.70 -1.07 18.33
C VAL A 115 -13.20 -1.30 18.13
N LEU A 116 -12.34 -0.49 18.73
CA LEU A 116 -10.89 -0.60 18.64
C LEU A 116 -10.40 -1.97 19.15
N ALA A 117 -10.91 -2.44 20.30
CA ALA A 117 -10.58 -3.75 20.86
C ALA A 117 -11.01 -4.91 19.92
N ARG A 118 -12.18 -4.80 19.28
CA ARG A 118 -12.62 -5.79 18.28
C ARG A 118 -11.75 -5.77 17.03
N MET A 119 -11.32 -4.60 16.57
CA MET A 119 -10.38 -4.48 15.45
C MET A 119 -9.03 -5.12 15.79
N ALA A 120 -8.52 -4.90 17.02
CA ALA A 120 -7.30 -5.53 17.50
C ALA A 120 -7.42 -7.07 17.55
N GLY A 121 -8.53 -7.59 18.09
CA GLY A 121 -8.79 -9.03 18.16
C GLY A 121 -8.97 -9.72 16.79
N GLN A 122 -9.19 -8.96 15.72
CA GLN A 122 -9.31 -9.44 14.35
C GLN A 122 -8.06 -9.12 13.49
N ASP A 123 -6.95 -8.69 14.11
CA ASP A 123 -5.69 -8.28 13.45
C ASP A 123 -5.84 -7.14 12.41
N LEU A 124 -6.94 -6.38 12.45
CA LEU A 124 -7.21 -5.31 11.48
C LEU A 124 -6.29 -4.10 11.66
N LEU A 125 -5.79 -3.87 12.89
CA LEU A 125 -4.94 -2.71 13.20
C LEU A 125 -3.56 -2.77 12.52
N ASN A 126 -3.12 -3.94 12.09
CA ASN A 126 -1.88 -4.09 11.32
C ASN A 126 -1.96 -3.43 9.96
N ASP A 127 -3.15 -3.40 9.36
CA ASP A 127 -3.38 -2.88 8.01
C ASP A 127 -4.17 -1.57 7.99
N ILE A 128 -5.02 -1.32 8.99
CA ILE A 128 -5.94 -0.18 9.01
C ILE A 128 -5.63 0.65 10.26
N PRO A 129 -4.94 1.80 10.11
CA PRO A 129 -4.70 2.70 11.24
C PRO A 129 -6.01 3.32 11.73
N VAL A 130 -6.09 3.48 13.05
CA VAL A 130 -7.21 4.12 13.73
C VAL A 130 -6.73 5.40 14.40
N ILE A 131 -7.40 6.51 14.12
CA ILE A 131 -7.28 7.76 14.87
C ILE A 131 -8.51 7.88 15.76
N MET A 132 -8.28 7.86 17.06
CA MET A 132 -9.36 8.11 18.02
C MET A 132 -9.70 9.60 18.06
N VAL A 133 -10.98 9.90 18.16
CA VAL A 133 -11.50 11.26 18.25
C VAL A 133 -12.25 11.41 19.59
N SER A 134 -12.03 12.50 20.32
CA SER A 134 -12.74 12.75 21.58
C SER A 134 -12.83 14.23 21.92
N SER A 135 -13.85 14.60 22.69
CA SER A 135 -13.91 15.87 23.39
C SER A 135 -13.18 15.84 24.74
N GLU A 136 -12.88 14.64 25.23
CA GLU A 136 -12.12 14.42 26.45
C GLU A 136 -10.66 14.13 26.09
N ASP A 137 -9.75 15.02 26.49
CA ASP A 137 -8.31 14.96 26.23
C ASP A 137 -7.48 14.62 27.50
N SER A 138 -8.11 13.95 28.47
CA SER A 138 -7.41 13.50 29.67
C SER A 138 -6.31 12.50 29.31
N SER A 139 -5.18 12.58 30.01
CA SER A 139 -4.05 11.67 29.79
C SER A 139 -4.46 10.20 29.90
N THR A 140 -5.41 9.89 30.76
CA THR A 140 -5.94 8.54 30.99
C THR A 140 -6.64 8.00 29.73
N VAL A 141 -7.48 8.81 29.10
CA VAL A 141 -8.20 8.45 27.86
C VAL A 141 -7.24 8.24 26.71
N ILE A 142 -6.28 9.15 26.57
CA ILE A 142 -5.25 9.08 25.52
C ILE A 142 -4.37 7.83 25.69
N HIS A 143 -3.90 7.56 26.94
CA HIS A 143 -3.10 6.35 27.23
C HIS A 143 -3.88 5.07 26.90
N ARG A 144 -5.13 4.97 27.33
CA ARG A 144 -5.99 3.82 27.02
C ARG A 144 -6.15 3.60 25.51
N ALA A 145 -6.33 4.67 24.74
CA ALA A 145 -6.41 4.59 23.29
C ALA A 145 -5.15 3.94 22.68
N TYR A 146 -3.97 4.42 23.06
CA TYR A 146 -2.71 3.87 22.56
C TYR A 146 -2.44 2.43 23.04
N GLU A 147 -2.76 2.09 24.29
CA GLU A 147 -2.64 0.72 24.80
C GLU A 147 -3.51 -0.28 24.02
N LEU A 148 -4.68 0.15 23.56
CA LEU A 148 -5.57 -0.66 22.72
C LEU A 148 -5.15 -0.69 21.24
N GLY A 149 -4.09 0.02 20.85
CA GLY A 149 -3.52 -0.02 19.50
C GLY A 149 -3.97 1.11 18.58
N ALA A 150 -4.55 2.20 19.09
CA ALA A 150 -4.78 3.38 18.27
C ALA A 150 -3.47 3.94 17.71
N SER A 151 -3.50 4.35 16.45
CA SER A 151 -2.32 4.91 15.77
C SER A 151 -2.11 6.38 16.11
N ASP A 152 -3.18 7.11 16.42
CA ASP A 152 -3.13 8.53 16.79
C ASP A 152 -4.42 8.94 17.51
N PHE A 153 -4.44 10.19 18.02
CA PHE A 153 -5.54 10.76 18.77
C PHE A 153 -5.79 12.22 18.33
N ILE A 154 -7.04 12.62 18.15
CA ILE A 154 -7.44 13.99 17.83
C ILE A 154 -8.47 14.46 18.84
N SER A 155 -8.19 15.60 19.51
CA SER A 155 -9.14 16.25 20.41
C SER A 155 -10.07 17.21 19.65
N ARG A 156 -11.29 17.38 20.18
CA ARG A 156 -12.22 18.41 19.73
C ARG A 156 -11.98 19.70 20.53
N PRO A 157 -12.20 20.89 19.93
CA PRO A 157 -12.71 21.15 18.59
C PRO A 157 -11.69 20.83 17.49
N PHE A 158 -12.19 20.46 16.29
CA PHE A 158 -11.34 20.08 15.16
C PHE A 158 -10.55 21.27 14.60
N ASP A 159 -9.22 21.17 14.55
CA ASP A 159 -8.39 21.99 13.66
C ASP A 159 -8.27 21.28 12.30
N ALA A 160 -8.82 21.89 11.26
CA ALA A 160 -8.87 21.31 9.92
C ALA A 160 -7.47 20.95 9.37
N ARG A 161 -6.44 21.74 9.68
CA ARG A 161 -5.06 21.49 9.24
C ARG A 161 -4.45 20.31 9.96
N ILE A 162 -4.71 20.20 11.27
CA ILE A 162 -4.20 19.08 12.07
C ILE A 162 -4.87 17.79 11.64
N VAL A 163 -6.19 17.75 11.54
CA VAL A 163 -6.96 16.58 11.08
C VAL A 163 -6.44 16.10 9.71
N HIS A 164 -6.43 16.99 8.72
CA HIS A 164 -5.98 16.66 7.37
C HIS A 164 -4.54 16.13 7.35
N ARG A 165 -3.64 16.76 8.11
CA ARG A 165 -2.23 16.36 8.16
C ARG A 165 -2.03 14.99 8.80
N ARG A 166 -2.70 14.70 9.92
CA ARG A 166 -2.61 13.40 10.62
C ARG A 166 -3.16 12.27 9.74
N VAL A 167 -4.35 12.45 9.18
CA VAL A 167 -4.94 11.48 8.25
C VAL A 167 -4.04 11.24 7.04
N SER A 168 -3.52 12.30 6.41
CA SER A 168 -2.62 12.19 5.25
C SER A 168 -1.31 11.48 5.57
N ASN A 169 -0.73 11.73 6.75
CA ASN A 169 0.53 11.11 7.14
C ASN A 169 0.34 9.60 7.41
N LEU A 170 -0.68 9.22 8.16
CA LEU A 170 -0.94 7.83 8.48
C LEU A 170 -1.35 7.02 7.25
N THR A 171 -2.24 7.54 6.40
CA THR A 171 -2.61 6.84 5.16
C THR A 171 -1.40 6.61 4.25
N LYS A 172 -0.50 7.58 4.12
CA LYS A 172 0.75 7.42 3.34
C LYS A 172 1.71 6.41 3.97
N LEU A 173 1.85 6.44 5.31
CA LEU A 173 2.72 5.53 6.04
C LEU A 173 2.27 4.08 5.86
N TYR A 174 1.01 3.79 6.10
CA TYR A 174 0.45 2.44 5.99
C TYR A 174 0.39 1.95 4.54
N ALA A 175 0.08 2.82 3.58
CA ALA A 175 0.17 2.47 2.16
C ALA A 175 1.60 2.07 1.74
N ARG A 176 2.62 2.78 2.25
CA ARG A 176 4.03 2.44 2.02
C ARG A 176 4.41 1.11 2.68
N GLN A 177 3.98 0.89 3.90
CA GLN A 177 4.22 -0.36 4.64
C GLN A 177 3.61 -1.56 3.91
N ARG A 178 2.32 -1.49 3.51
CA ARG A 178 1.64 -2.53 2.73
C ARG A 178 2.37 -2.82 1.42
N ARG A 179 2.80 -1.79 0.70
CA ARG A 179 3.57 -1.96 -0.54
C ARG A 179 4.88 -2.70 -0.31
N LEU A 180 5.61 -2.36 0.75
CA LEU A 180 6.87 -3.04 1.09
C LEU A 180 6.63 -4.51 1.45
N SER A 181 5.62 -4.81 2.28
CA SER A 181 5.25 -6.18 2.65
C SER A 181 4.89 -7.03 1.42
N THR A 182 4.11 -6.48 0.48
CA THR A 182 3.76 -7.15 -0.78
C THR A 182 4.99 -7.43 -1.63
N MET A 183 5.92 -6.46 -1.76
CA MET A 183 7.15 -6.63 -2.53
C MET A 183 8.05 -7.71 -1.92
N VAL A 184 8.16 -7.74 -0.60
CA VAL A 184 8.95 -8.76 0.12
C VAL A 184 8.32 -10.16 -0.09
N ALA A 185 7.01 -10.29 0.08
CA ALA A 185 6.30 -11.55 -0.15
C ALA A 185 6.48 -12.07 -1.59
N GLN A 186 6.41 -11.17 -2.58
CA GLN A 186 6.64 -11.52 -3.98
C GLN A 186 8.07 -12.00 -4.23
N GLN A 187 9.08 -11.34 -3.66
CA GLN A 187 10.48 -11.78 -3.78
C GLN A 187 10.71 -13.17 -3.17
N PHE A 188 10.10 -13.45 -2.03
CA PHE A 188 10.18 -14.78 -1.42
C PHE A 188 9.55 -15.86 -2.31
N TYR A 189 8.37 -15.58 -2.87
CA TYR A 189 7.69 -16.49 -3.77
C TYR A 189 8.52 -16.79 -5.04
N GLU A 190 9.08 -15.76 -5.68
CA GLU A 190 9.93 -15.91 -6.86
C GLU A 190 11.22 -16.70 -6.54
N ARG A 191 11.83 -16.44 -5.40
CA ARG A 191 13.01 -17.19 -4.93
C ARG A 191 12.71 -18.66 -4.70
N GLU A 192 11.59 -18.97 -4.06
CA GLU A 192 11.17 -20.35 -3.83
C GLU A 192 10.88 -21.09 -5.14
N LYS A 193 10.20 -20.42 -6.08
CA LYS A 193 9.95 -20.95 -7.43
C LYS A 193 11.25 -21.29 -8.16
N ASN A 194 12.23 -20.36 -8.13
CA ASN A 194 13.53 -20.57 -8.76
C ASN A 194 14.32 -21.71 -8.09
N ASN A 195 14.29 -21.83 -6.77
CA ASN A 195 14.92 -22.93 -6.06
C ASN A 195 14.31 -24.28 -6.43
N ARG A 196 12.99 -24.39 -6.51
CA ARG A 196 12.29 -25.63 -6.94
C ARG A 196 12.67 -26.01 -8.37
N LEU A 197 12.75 -25.03 -9.28
CA LEU A 197 13.17 -25.26 -10.66
C LEU A 197 14.62 -25.75 -10.73
N MET A 198 15.53 -25.14 -9.97
CA MET A 198 16.94 -25.56 -9.87
C MET A 198 17.07 -27.02 -9.40
N ILE A 199 16.35 -27.40 -8.34
CA ILE A 199 16.32 -28.76 -7.82
C ILE A 199 15.81 -29.75 -8.89
N ALA A 200 14.74 -29.41 -9.62
CA ALA A 200 14.20 -30.25 -10.69
C ALA A 200 15.20 -30.46 -11.82
N ILE A 201 15.93 -29.43 -12.24
CA ILE A 201 16.97 -29.51 -13.27
C ILE A 201 18.12 -30.41 -12.80
N LEU A 202 18.60 -30.21 -11.57
CA LEU A 202 19.67 -31.02 -11.00
C LEU A 202 19.30 -32.48 -10.87
N SER A 203 18.04 -32.79 -10.49
CA SER A 203 17.53 -34.16 -10.45
C SER A 203 17.55 -34.81 -11.84
N GLN A 204 17.10 -34.12 -12.88
CA GLN A 204 17.15 -34.62 -14.26
C GLN A 204 18.55 -34.87 -14.78
N VAL A 205 19.51 -33.99 -14.44
CA VAL A 205 20.92 -34.15 -14.83
C VAL A 205 21.52 -35.37 -14.14
N THR A 206 21.26 -35.57 -12.86
CA THR A 206 21.77 -36.74 -12.10
C THR A 206 21.15 -38.07 -12.60
N GLU A 207 19.89 -38.09 -12.95
CA GLU A 207 19.23 -39.29 -13.53
C GLU A 207 19.83 -39.66 -14.88
N ARG A 208 20.09 -38.70 -15.76
CA ARG A 208 20.75 -38.95 -17.06
C ARG A 208 22.17 -39.48 -16.86
N HIS A 209 22.95 -38.91 -15.96
CA HIS A 209 24.33 -39.34 -15.73
C HIS A 209 24.41 -40.76 -15.12
N ASN A 210 23.47 -41.14 -14.25
CA ASN A 210 23.39 -42.47 -13.70
C ASN A 210 22.90 -43.50 -14.73
N GLY A 211 22.06 -43.09 -15.70
CA GLY A 211 21.59 -43.97 -16.79
C GLY A 211 22.69 -44.33 -17.80
N GLU A 212 23.64 -43.43 -18.07
CA GLU A 212 24.76 -43.68 -18.98
C GLU A 212 25.84 -44.57 -18.36
N ASN A 213 26.03 -44.57 -17.05
CA ASN A 213 27.00 -45.42 -16.37
C ASN A 213 26.51 -46.87 -16.13
N GLY A 214 25.23 -47.15 -16.35
CA GLY A 214 24.66 -48.51 -16.21
C GLY A 214 24.85 -49.42 -17.41
N LEU A 215 25.39 -48.93 -18.54
CA LEU A 215 25.55 -49.70 -19.80
C LEU A 215 26.98 -50.26 -20.05
N HIS A 216 27.91 -50.12 -19.11
CA HIS A 216 29.29 -50.59 -19.26
C HIS A 216 29.70 -51.75 -18.38
N ILE A 217 28.78 -52.62 -17.99
CA ILE A 217 29.09 -53.90 -17.32
C ILE A 217 28.39 -55.03 -18.07
N GLN A 218 29.02 -55.46 -19.18
CA GLN A 218 28.95 -56.85 -19.73
C GLN A 218 30.31 -57.26 -20.22
#